data_e2ca6cb8defba247f98587750b870536
#
_entry.id   e2ca6cb8defba247f98587750b870536
#
_cell.length_a   1.000
_cell.length_b   1.000
_cell.length_c   1.000
_cell.angle_alpha   90.00
_cell.angle_beta   90.00
_cell.angle_gamma   90.00
#
_symmetry.space_group_name_H-M   'P 1'
#
loop_
_entity.id
_entity.type
_entity.pdbx_description
1 polymer ?
#
loop_
_entity_poly.entity_id
_entity_poly.type
_entity_poly.pdbx_seq_one_letter_code
_entity_poly.pdbx_strand_id
1 'polypeptide(L)'
;VSLRVAQFIYRWRRWLSTFVVVGAVLLSPRAQIQNIDNDLTAWFSREDPVYQDYERFQNEFGGTRTLIIAITAPDRTRLFSEESFAFLDQVSGDIERIQAVHRVNSLATATVVDVLPGIADEDGGLRVRRLLEDLDEATPDEVGARALADEMFRGDLVSEDATVTAIVVSFDEARIDDVRAEVLAEIRTVVAAALPADFRAHYNGSLEITEWYNRVTLDNQIKFTPPILLLTLGAIFLLFRSWRKTVLTCAAILVSLLWTLGLYDLFGLSFNVLSSMIVPLVVVLAIADDVHILQHYGLFRKTQSHEDAFVSTVAHLLAPIFGASLTTSLGMLSLATSEVVAVREFGIGAAMGVMIDFAISVVLVPTMLAWVKPRTEPAPQESWFLEPLRRVAMFSTRNARTVLAVGAVVVVLAVMGAMRLKVDTNHINFFSERHELYTSAQIMDTKLSGIYTFQIFLEGEPDSMQQPDVLRRMDQLATTTEALPFVKKVTSLADYVKRVNRELNDGRAEAYVIPETSPEIAQGLLLFGLGDEGRAELDRMVASDYSNAQVTVRLASMSSDLVFQQVRETDRVAQELFAGTGITATVTGSGRLFSTLDHYLVRSQI
;
A
#
# COMPACT_ATOMS: atom_id res chain seq x y z
N VAL A 1 -34.35 11.98 -33.15
CA VAL A 1 -33.36 10.91 -32.93
C VAL A 1 -33.84 9.99 -31.83
N SER A 2 -34.22 10.47 -30.65
CA SER A 2 -34.62 9.67 -29.49
C SER A 2 -35.79 8.72 -29.76
N LEU A 3 -36.81 9.17 -30.52
CA LEU A 3 -37.94 8.32 -30.87
C LEU A 3 -37.52 7.12 -31.77
N ARG A 4 -36.67 7.35 -32.76
CA ARG A 4 -36.18 6.26 -33.65
C ARG A 4 -35.34 5.25 -32.86
N VAL A 5 -34.52 5.73 -31.94
CA VAL A 5 -33.72 4.86 -31.04
C VAL A 5 -34.64 4.06 -30.11
N ALA A 6 -35.66 4.70 -29.52
CA ALA A 6 -36.62 4.01 -28.66
C ALA A 6 -37.39 2.90 -29.40
N GLN A 7 -37.84 3.18 -30.65
CA GLN A 7 -38.49 2.19 -31.52
C GLN A 7 -37.55 1.03 -31.90
N PHE A 8 -36.26 1.34 -32.18
CA PHE A 8 -35.25 0.33 -32.43
C PHE A 8 -35.07 -0.58 -31.22
N ILE A 9 -34.86 -0.01 -30.01
CA ILE A 9 -34.72 -0.75 -28.77
C ILE A 9 -35.95 -1.62 -28.52
N TYR A 10 -37.16 -1.08 -28.70
CA TYR A 10 -38.40 -1.86 -28.53
C TYR A 10 -38.46 -3.04 -29.50
N ARG A 11 -38.15 -2.84 -30.79
CA ARG A 11 -38.17 -3.88 -31.82
C ARG A 11 -37.18 -5.01 -31.52
N TRP A 12 -36.00 -4.66 -31.06
CA TRP A 12 -34.91 -5.59 -30.77
C TRP A 12 -34.77 -5.98 -29.29
N ARG A 13 -35.68 -5.54 -28.42
CA ARG A 13 -35.58 -5.66 -26.95
C ARG A 13 -35.25 -7.07 -26.45
N ARG A 14 -35.82 -8.10 -27.10
CA ARG A 14 -35.57 -9.51 -26.71
C ARG A 14 -34.10 -9.90 -26.96
N TRP A 15 -33.62 -9.59 -28.17
CA TRP A 15 -32.22 -9.86 -28.52
C TRP A 15 -31.25 -9.05 -27.72
N LEU A 16 -31.49 -7.76 -27.52
CA LEU A 16 -30.64 -6.88 -26.69
C LEU A 16 -30.61 -7.34 -25.23
N SER A 17 -31.76 -7.67 -24.64
CA SER A 17 -31.81 -8.17 -23.27
C SER A 17 -31.15 -9.56 -23.14
N THR A 18 -31.32 -10.44 -24.14
CA THR A 18 -30.60 -11.72 -24.15
C THR A 18 -29.10 -11.51 -24.25
N PHE A 19 -28.64 -10.62 -25.12
CA PHE A 19 -27.23 -10.27 -25.23
C PHE A 19 -26.66 -9.75 -23.90
N VAL A 20 -27.38 -8.80 -23.24
CA VAL A 20 -26.97 -8.24 -21.95
C VAL A 20 -26.90 -9.32 -20.86
N VAL A 21 -27.91 -10.20 -20.79
CA VAL A 21 -27.92 -11.27 -19.76
C VAL A 21 -26.87 -12.33 -20.04
N VAL A 22 -26.76 -12.78 -21.29
CA VAL A 22 -25.75 -13.77 -21.68
C VAL A 22 -24.34 -13.21 -21.49
N GLY A 23 -24.10 -11.96 -21.87
CA GLY A 23 -22.84 -11.28 -21.62
C GLY A 23 -22.49 -11.20 -20.13
N ALA A 24 -23.46 -10.90 -19.26
CA ALA A 24 -23.25 -10.90 -17.82
C ALA A 24 -22.89 -12.30 -17.28
N VAL A 25 -23.54 -13.35 -17.79
CA VAL A 25 -23.20 -14.75 -17.41
C VAL A 25 -21.80 -15.12 -17.90
N LEU A 26 -21.42 -14.75 -19.11
CA LEU A 26 -20.08 -15.03 -19.65
C LEU A 26 -18.97 -14.25 -18.91
N LEU A 27 -19.26 -13.05 -18.43
CA LEU A 27 -18.33 -12.21 -17.67
C LEU A 27 -18.31 -12.55 -16.18
N SER A 28 -19.29 -13.30 -15.66
CA SER A 28 -19.41 -13.60 -14.22
C SER A 28 -18.18 -14.30 -13.61
N PRO A 29 -17.44 -15.22 -14.30
CA PRO A 29 -16.21 -15.79 -13.75
C PRO A 29 -15.09 -14.73 -13.57
N ARG A 30 -15.07 -13.72 -14.45
CA ARG A 30 -14.10 -12.62 -14.39
C ARG A 30 -14.52 -11.49 -13.42
N ALA A 31 -15.80 -11.40 -13.11
CA ALA A 31 -16.31 -10.43 -12.14
C ALA A 31 -16.00 -10.83 -10.67
N GLN A 32 -15.33 -11.95 -10.45
CA GLN A 32 -14.83 -12.35 -9.15
C GLN A 32 -13.58 -11.52 -8.81
N ILE A 33 -13.62 -10.86 -7.65
CA ILE A 33 -12.49 -10.06 -7.16
C ILE A 33 -11.43 -11.05 -6.64
N GLN A 34 -10.53 -11.50 -7.49
CA GLN A 34 -9.50 -12.49 -7.17
C GLN A 34 -8.10 -11.90 -7.08
N ASN A 35 -7.80 -10.90 -7.91
CA ASN A 35 -6.49 -10.27 -7.97
C ASN A 35 -6.53 -8.91 -7.28
N ILE A 36 -6.38 -8.91 -5.95
CA ILE A 36 -6.28 -7.68 -5.19
C ILE A 36 -4.79 -7.35 -5.04
N ASP A 37 -4.40 -6.21 -5.58
CA ASP A 37 -3.04 -5.72 -5.51
C ASP A 37 -3.02 -4.30 -4.92
N ASN A 38 -2.60 -4.22 -3.66
CA ASN A 38 -2.34 -2.97 -2.95
C ASN A 38 -0.84 -2.75 -2.72
N ASP A 39 0.01 -3.44 -3.47
CA ASP A 39 1.44 -3.19 -3.39
C ASP A 39 1.77 -1.77 -3.85
N LEU A 40 2.69 -1.13 -3.14
CA LEU A 40 3.07 0.25 -3.41
C LEU A 40 3.61 0.43 -4.84
N THR A 41 4.34 -0.57 -5.34
CA THR A 41 4.94 -0.55 -6.67
C THR A 41 3.90 -0.60 -7.80
N ALA A 42 2.77 -1.27 -7.59
CA ALA A 42 1.67 -1.34 -8.55
C ALA A 42 0.96 0.03 -8.79
N TRP A 43 1.22 1.01 -7.92
CA TRP A 43 0.64 2.35 -8.06
C TRP A 43 1.46 3.28 -8.96
N PHE A 44 2.68 2.87 -9.33
CA PHE A 44 3.55 3.61 -10.23
C PHE A 44 3.48 3.10 -11.68
N SER A 45 3.66 4.00 -12.63
CA SER A 45 3.94 3.60 -14.01
C SER A 45 5.35 3.02 -14.10
N ARG A 46 5.54 1.98 -14.90
CA ARG A 46 6.89 1.44 -15.18
C ARG A 46 7.83 2.43 -15.87
N GLU A 47 7.26 3.48 -16.47
CA GLU A 47 8.03 4.56 -17.11
C GLU A 47 8.39 5.68 -16.14
N ASP A 48 7.89 5.62 -14.89
CA ASP A 48 8.16 6.64 -13.88
C ASP A 48 9.63 6.58 -13.45
N PRO A 49 10.36 7.71 -13.46
CA PRO A 49 11.79 7.72 -13.10
C PRO A 49 12.05 7.22 -11.67
N VAL A 50 11.15 7.52 -10.72
CA VAL A 50 11.30 7.09 -9.32
C VAL A 50 11.12 5.57 -9.19
N TYR A 51 10.20 5.01 -9.98
CA TYR A 51 10.03 3.57 -10.05
C TYR A 51 11.23 2.88 -10.74
N GLN A 52 11.77 3.45 -11.81
CA GLN A 52 12.95 2.93 -12.50
C GLN A 52 14.20 2.96 -11.61
N ASP A 53 14.39 4.03 -10.81
CA ASP A 53 15.48 4.09 -9.82
C ASP A 53 15.32 2.97 -8.78
N TYR A 54 14.08 2.73 -8.33
CA TYR A 54 13.77 1.66 -7.39
C TYR A 54 14.01 0.27 -8.01
N GLU A 55 13.57 0.04 -9.24
CA GLU A 55 13.74 -1.23 -9.95
C GLU A 55 15.24 -1.54 -10.19
N ARG A 56 16.07 -0.53 -10.54
CA ARG A 56 17.52 -0.71 -10.65
C ARG A 56 18.15 -1.12 -9.33
N PHE A 57 17.79 -0.41 -8.27
CA PHE A 57 18.25 -0.73 -6.92
C PHE A 57 17.84 -2.14 -6.49
N GLN A 58 16.60 -2.50 -6.74
CA GLN A 58 16.04 -3.81 -6.41
C GLN A 58 16.74 -4.97 -7.15
N ASN A 59 17.09 -4.75 -8.41
CA ASN A 59 17.81 -5.73 -9.21
C ASN A 59 19.24 -5.98 -8.70
N GLU A 60 19.85 -5.01 -8.03
CA GLU A 60 21.22 -5.11 -7.50
C GLU A 60 21.25 -5.72 -6.10
N PHE A 61 20.45 -5.17 -5.18
CA PHE A 61 20.51 -5.53 -3.75
C PHE A 61 19.36 -6.42 -3.27
N GLY A 62 18.44 -6.77 -4.16
CA GLY A 62 17.25 -7.53 -3.78
C GLY A 62 16.18 -6.65 -3.14
N GLY A 63 15.19 -7.32 -2.54
CA GLY A 63 13.96 -6.69 -2.15
C GLY A 63 14.02 -5.80 -0.92
N THR A 64 13.25 -4.75 -0.99
CA THR A 64 12.95 -3.88 0.15
C THR A 64 11.70 -4.34 0.91
N ARG A 65 11.07 -5.44 0.49
CA ARG A 65 9.90 -6.03 1.16
C ARG A 65 10.36 -6.76 2.40
N THR A 66 9.94 -6.25 3.54
CA THR A 66 10.36 -6.77 4.83
C THR A 66 9.17 -7.01 5.75
N LEU A 67 9.34 -8.01 6.62
CA LEU A 67 8.53 -8.20 7.82
C LEU A 67 9.44 -7.98 9.03
N ILE A 68 9.03 -7.13 9.93
CA ILE A 68 9.71 -6.89 11.20
C ILE A 68 8.87 -7.50 12.33
N ILE A 69 9.46 -8.41 13.08
CA ILE A 69 8.84 -9.04 14.24
C ILE A 69 9.55 -8.52 15.48
N ALA A 70 8.92 -7.59 16.19
CA ALA A 70 9.44 -7.10 17.47
C ALA A 70 8.97 -8.03 18.60
N ILE A 71 9.91 -8.64 19.29
CA ILE A 71 9.67 -9.51 20.43
C ILE A 71 9.91 -8.71 21.70
N THR A 72 8.87 -8.54 22.52
CA THR A 72 8.97 -7.82 23.81
C THR A 72 9.11 -8.81 24.96
N ALA A 73 10.11 -8.59 25.80
CA ALA A 73 10.35 -9.31 27.05
C ALA A 73 9.95 -8.45 28.26
N PRO A 74 9.64 -9.04 29.42
CA PRO A 74 9.31 -8.29 30.64
C PRO A 74 10.45 -7.38 31.12
N ASP A 75 11.68 -7.83 31.01
CA ASP A 75 12.89 -7.11 31.42
C ASP A 75 14.14 -7.60 30.69
N ARG A 76 15.26 -6.90 30.90
CA ARG A 76 16.58 -7.22 30.32
C ARG A 76 17.06 -8.64 30.64
N THR A 77 16.91 -9.08 31.87
CA THR A 77 17.41 -10.40 32.31
C THR A 77 16.67 -11.51 31.57
N ARG A 78 15.39 -11.30 31.34
CA ARG A 78 14.56 -12.24 30.61
C ARG A 78 14.86 -12.23 29.12
N LEU A 79 15.13 -11.05 28.53
CA LEU A 79 15.53 -10.94 27.11
C LEU A 79 16.89 -11.63 26.87
N PHE A 80 17.84 -11.47 27.76
CA PHE A 80 19.18 -12.10 27.69
C PHE A 80 19.23 -13.37 28.55
N SER A 81 18.32 -14.32 28.29
CA SER A 81 18.31 -15.65 28.91
C SER A 81 18.59 -16.73 27.87
N GLU A 82 19.08 -17.89 28.33
CA GLU A 82 19.29 -19.07 27.46
C GLU A 82 18.01 -19.44 26.68
N GLU A 83 16.85 -19.39 27.35
CA GLU A 83 15.55 -19.67 26.72
C GLU A 83 15.22 -18.68 25.59
N SER A 84 15.52 -17.39 25.80
CA SER A 84 15.30 -16.35 24.77
C SER A 84 16.23 -16.54 23.58
N PHE A 85 17.50 -16.81 23.81
CA PHE A 85 18.43 -17.03 22.70
C PHE A 85 18.14 -18.34 21.95
N ALA A 86 17.80 -19.42 22.66
CA ALA A 86 17.36 -20.66 22.03
C ALA A 86 16.09 -20.47 21.18
N PHE A 87 15.11 -19.67 21.68
CA PHE A 87 13.95 -19.27 20.93
C PHE A 87 14.31 -18.49 19.65
N LEU A 88 15.19 -17.50 19.75
CA LEU A 88 15.61 -16.69 18.59
C LEU A 88 16.34 -17.53 17.54
N ASP A 89 17.22 -18.45 17.96
CA ASP A 89 17.95 -19.33 17.07
C ASP A 89 17.00 -20.30 16.34
N GLN A 90 16.13 -20.98 17.10
CA GLN A 90 15.15 -21.89 16.52
C GLN A 90 14.23 -21.18 15.54
N VAL A 91 13.62 -20.05 15.93
CA VAL A 91 12.65 -19.34 15.10
C VAL A 91 13.32 -18.76 13.87
N SER A 92 14.51 -18.18 13.99
CA SER A 92 15.25 -17.66 12.84
C SER A 92 15.57 -18.76 11.82
N GLY A 93 16.07 -19.90 12.29
CA GLY A 93 16.36 -21.04 11.41
C GLY A 93 15.11 -21.69 10.80
N ASP A 94 13.98 -21.72 11.51
CA ASP A 94 12.73 -22.25 10.98
C ASP A 94 12.13 -21.30 9.93
N ILE A 95 12.18 -19.98 10.14
CA ILE A 95 11.72 -18.98 9.18
C ILE A 95 12.58 -18.99 7.90
N GLU A 96 13.90 -19.16 7.99
CA GLU A 96 14.79 -19.22 6.82
C GLU A 96 14.47 -20.38 5.86
N ARG A 97 13.84 -21.45 6.37
CA ARG A 97 13.43 -22.60 5.53
C ARG A 97 12.10 -22.38 4.80
N ILE A 98 11.35 -21.33 5.15
CA ILE A 98 10.07 -21.03 4.52
C ILE A 98 10.30 -20.56 3.09
N GLN A 99 9.49 -21.07 2.16
CA GLN A 99 9.54 -20.66 0.76
C GLN A 99 9.37 -19.14 0.60
N ALA A 100 10.11 -18.54 -0.33
CA ALA A 100 10.14 -17.10 -0.61
C ALA A 100 10.77 -16.22 0.49
N VAL A 101 11.21 -16.79 1.62
CA VAL A 101 12.11 -16.07 2.53
C VAL A 101 13.49 -16.03 1.88
N HIS A 102 14.04 -14.83 1.76
CA HIS A 102 15.40 -14.63 1.27
C HIS A 102 16.41 -14.69 2.41
N ARG A 103 16.09 -14.03 3.53
CA ARG A 103 16.98 -13.96 4.70
C ARG A 103 16.23 -13.57 5.98
N VAL A 104 16.75 -14.02 7.09
CA VAL A 104 16.37 -13.60 8.45
C VAL A 104 17.54 -12.89 9.12
N ASN A 105 17.30 -11.70 9.69
CA ASN A 105 18.27 -10.95 10.47
C ASN A 105 17.74 -10.78 11.91
N SER A 106 18.44 -11.36 12.86
CA SER A 106 18.10 -11.35 14.29
C SER A 106 19.38 -11.40 15.12
N LEU A 107 19.29 -11.34 16.45
CA LEU A 107 20.47 -11.57 17.30
C LEU A 107 21.07 -12.98 17.11
N ALA A 108 20.27 -13.96 16.66
CA ALA A 108 20.77 -15.31 16.40
C ALA A 108 21.57 -15.42 15.09
N THR A 109 21.26 -14.60 14.11
CA THR A 109 21.98 -14.56 12.83
C THR A 109 22.97 -13.41 12.72
N ALA A 110 23.00 -12.54 13.73
CA ALA A 110 23.91 -11.39 13.81
C ALA A 110 25.37 -11.84 13.91
N THR A 111 26.25 -11.18 13.16
CA THR A 111 27.67 -11.53 13.07
C THR A 111 28.55 -10.59 13.86
N VAL A 112 29.47 -11.15 14.59
CA VAL A 112 30.55 -10.45 15.29
C VAL A 112 31.90 -10.76 14.65
N VAL A 113 32.79 -9.80 14.74
CA VAL A 113 34.15 -9.90 14.18
C VAL A 113 35.11 -9.99 15.35
N ASP A 114 35.92 -11.04 15.41
CA ASP A 114 36.96 -11.21 16.41
C ASP A 114 38.32 -11.45 15.75
N VAL A 115 39.38 -11.04 16.42
CA VAL A 115 40.77 -11.42 16.06
C VAL A 115 41.13 -12.70 16.78
N LEU A 116 41.63 -13.68 16.03
CA LEU A 116 42.11 -14.94 16.64
C LEU A 116 43.38 -14.69 17.46
N PRO A 117 43.37 -14.93 18.78
CA PRO A 117 44.57 -14.77 19.62
C PRO A 117 45.63 -15.80 19.23
N GLY A 118 46.85 -15.35 18.94
CA GLY A 118 48.01 -16.20 18.67
C GLY A 118 48.44 -16.31 17.20
N ILE A 119 47.78 -15.65 16.27
CA ILE A 119 48.14 -15.62 14.85
C ILE A 119 48.79 -14.27 14.46
N ALA A 120 48.96 -13.36 15.41
CA ALA A 120 49.49 -12.00 15.18
C ALA A 120 50.96 -11.96 14.70
N ASP A 121 51.70 -13.08 14.79
CA ASP A 121 53.09 -13.09 14.39
C ASP A 121 53.39 -13.75 13.04
N GLU A 122 52.45 -14.49 12.42
CA GLU A 122 52.68 -15.07 11.06
C GLU A 122 51.43 -15.12 10.13
N ASP A 123 50.19 -15.07 10.66
CA ASP A 123 48.95 -14.99 9.82
C ASP A 123 47.81 -14.35 10.65
N GLY A 124 47.75 -13.02 10.71
CA GLY A 124 46.62 -12.31 11.34
C GLY A 124 45.29 -12.61 10.64
N GLY A 125 44.40 -13.35 11.30
CA GLY A 125 43.11 -13.74 10.74
C GLY A 125 41.94 -13.08 11.49
N LEU A 126 40.96 -12.53 10.74
CA LEU A 126 39.67 -12.20 11.26
C LEU A 126 38.80 -13.45 11.27
N ARG A 127 38.09 -13.69 12.36
CA ARG A 127 37.01 -14.66 12.42
C ARG A 127 35.69 -13.93 12.47
N VAL A 128 34.89 -14.09 11.45
CA VAL A 128 33.48 -13.67 11.43
C VAL A 128 32.65 -14.86 11.89
N ARG A 129 31.87 -14.69 12.95
CA ARG A 129 31.03 -15.74 13.52
C ARG A 129 29.71 -15.18 14.03
N ARG A 130 28.77 -16.05 14.32
CA ARG A 130 27.48 -15.60 14.88
C ARG A 130 27.65 -15.17 16.33
N LEU A 131 26.91 -14.15 16.75
CA LEU A 131 26.92 -13.64 18.12
C LEU A 131 26.61 -14.74 19.16
N LEU A 132 25.65 -15.63 18.84
CA LEU A 132 25.24 -16.68 19.78
C LEU A 132 26.26 -17.83 19.94
N GLU A 133 27.28 -17.95 19.11
CA GLU A 133 28.38 -18.88 19.33
C GLU A 133 29.17 -18.51 20.59
N ASP A 134 29.07 -17.29 21.09
CA ASP A 134 29.65 -16.85 22.35
C ASP A 134 29.04 -17.55 23.57
N LEU A 135 27.82 -18.10 23.46
CA LEU A 135 27.17 -18.81 24.59
C LEU A 135 27.92 -20.06 25.03
N ASP A 136 28.82 -20.59 24.21
CA ASP A 136 29.71 -21.71 24.60
C ASP A 136 30.80 -21.29 25.62
N GLU A 137 31.15 -19.98 25.64
CA GLU A 137 32.26 -19.46 26.43
C GLU A 137 31.87 -18.33 27.41
N ALA A 138 30.69 -17.70 27.21
CA ALA A 138 30.21 -16.55 27.97
C ALA A 138 28.77 -16.75 28.47
N THR A 139 28.40 -16.01 29.49
CA THR A 139 27.03 -16.01 30.02
C THR A 139 26.07 -15.27 29.09
N PRO A 140 24.78 -15.60 29.10
CA PRO A 140 23.78 -14.90 28.28
C PRO A 140 23.74 -13.38 28.48
N ASP A 141 23.99 -12.88 29.72
CA ASP A 141 24.05 -11.44 29.99
C ASP A 141 25.30 -10.79 29.36
N GLU A 142 26.45 -11.49 29.34
CA GLU A 142 27.68 -11.01 28.66
C GLU A 142 27.48 -10.95 27.14
N VAL A 143 26.83 -11.96 26.53
CA VAL A 143 26.46 -11.95 25.10
C VAL A 143 25.51 -10.80 24.82
N GLY A 144 24.50 -10.60 25.66
CA GLY A 144 23.57 -9.48 25.57
C GLY A 144 24.24 -8.11 25.73
N ALA A 145 25.21 -7.99 26.64
CA ALA A 145 25.99 -6.77 26.82
C ALA A 145 26.85 -6.47 25.59
N ARG A 146 27.42 -7.49 24.93
CA ARG A 146 28.15 -7.36 23.67
C ARG A 146 27.22 -6.87 22.54
N ALA A 147 25.99 -7.44 22.45
CA ALA A 147 25.00 -6.98 21.50
C ALA A 147 24.60 -5.50 21.67
N LEU A 148 24.49 -5.03 22.91
CA LEU A 148 24.20 -3.62 23.22
C LEU A 148 25.39 -2.69 23.00
N ALA A 149 26.60 -3.18 23.10
CA ALA A 149 27.81 -2.40 22.83
C ALA A 149 28.07 -2.21 21.34
N ASP A 150 27.54 -3.11 20.51
CA ASP A 150 27.66 -3.02 19.05
C ASP A 150 26.69 -2.00 18.47
N GLU A 151 27.22 -0.97 17.80
CA GLU A 151 26.44 0.10 17.20
C GLU A 151 25.52 -0.39 16.07
N MET A 152 25.85 -1.50 15.42
CA MET A 152 25.04 -2.07 14.35
C MET A 152 23.79 -2.80 14.87
N PHE A 153 23.87 -3.40 16.07
CA PHE A 153 22.74 -4.16 16.63
C PHE A 153 21.85 -3.29 17.51
N ARG A 154 22.46 -2.32 18.21
CA ARG A 154 21.74 -1.41 19.10
C ARG A 154 20.78 -0.54 18.29
N GLY A 155 19.50 -0.55 18.68
CA GLY A 155 18.41 0.15 18.03
C GLY A 155 17.81 -0.61 16.83
N ASP A 156 18.54 -1.50 16.17
CA ASP A 156 18.03 -2.28 15.05
C ASP A 156 17.55 -3.68 15.45
N LEU A 157 18.39 -4.43 16.12
CA LEU A 157 18.09 -5.80 16.55
C LEU A 157 17.76 -5.89 18.03
N VAL A 158 18.23 -4.94 18.85
CA VAL A 158 17.95 -4.87 20.28
C VAL A 158 17.72 -3.43 20.72
N SER A 159 16.71 -3.20 21.54
CA SER A 159 16.42 -1.88 22.10
C SER A 159 17.47 -1.45 23.13
N GLU A 160 17.69 -0.15 23.29
CA GLU A 160 18.66 0.41 24.24
C GLU A 160 18.41 -0.04 25.69
N ASP A 161 17.16 -0.21 26.07
CA ASP A 161 16.74 -0.69 27.39
C ASP A 161 16.70 -2.22 27.50
N ALA A 162 17.10 -2.93 26.44
CA ALA A 162 17.12 -4.39 26.37
C ALA A 162 15.79 -5.05 26.76
N THR A 163 14.67 -4.46 26.37
CA THR A 163 13.33 -5.03 26.58
C THR A 163 12.68 -5.52 25.29
N VAL A 164 13.27 -5.19 24.14
CA VAL A 164 12.75 -5.57 22.81
C VAL A 164 13.90 -6.08 21.95
N THR A 165 13.66 -7.18 21.23
CA THR A 165 14.53 -7.64 20.14
C THR A 165 13.72 -7.76 18.84
N ALA A 166 14.39 -7.59 17.70
CA ALA A 166 13.78 -7.67 16.39
C ALA A 166 14.27 -8.89 15.61
N ILE A 167 13.33 -9.52 14.89
CA ILE A 167 13.61 -10.45 13.80
C ILE A 167 13.14 -9.76 12.51
N VAL A 168 14.07 -9.46 11.61
CA VAL A 168 13.79 -8.80 10.33
C VAL A 168 13.89 -9.84 9.23
N VAL A 169 12.78 -10.11 8.57
CA VAL A 169 12.67 -11.08 7.47
C VAL A 169 12.59 -10.33 6.16
N SER A 170 13.49 -10.64 5.22
CA SER A 170 13.46 -10.15 3.83
C SER A 170 13.01 -11.27 2.90
N PHE A 171 12.34 -10.90 1.82
CA PHE A 171 11.70 -11.86 0.92
C PHE A 171 12.23 -11.76 -0.50
N ASP A 172 12.14 -12.89 -1.23
CA ASP A 172 12.34 -12.95 -2.68
C ASP A 172 11.13 -12.30 -3.38
N GLU A 173 11.34 -11.12 -3.93
CA GLU A 173 10.27 -10.32 -4.53
C GLU A 173 9.61 -10.99 -5.74
N ALA A 174 10.33 -11.84 -6.46
CA ALA A 174 9.79 -12.55 -7.60
C ALA A 174 8.77 -13.64 -7.21
N ARG A 175 8.80 -14.10 -5.96
CA ARG A 175 8.00 -15.23 -5.47
C ARG A 175 6.96 -14.86 -4.42
N ILE A 176 7.19 -13.81 -3.66
CA ILE A 176 6.39 -13.49 -2.48
C ILE A 176 4.96 -13.06 -2.83
N ASP A 177 4.73 -12.45 -3.99
CA ASP A 177 3.42 -11.92 -4.35
C ASP A 177 2.34 -12.99 -4.42
N ASP A 178 2.69 -14.17 -4.94
CA ASP A 178 1.75 -15.27 -5.12
C ASP A 178 1.42 -16.02 -3.82
N VAL A 179 2.35 -15.99 -2.84
CA VAL A 179 2.27 -16.80 -1.60
C VAL A 179 2.27 -15.96 -0.31
N ARG A 180 2.13 -14.66 -0.42
CA ARG A 180 2.25 -13.69 0.70
C ARG A 180 1.42 -14.08 1.93
N ALA A 181 0.13 -14.30 1.75
CA ALA A 181 -0.77 -14.61 2.86
C ALA A 181 -0.40 -15.93 3.55
N GLU A 182 0.01 -16.93 2.77
CA GLU A 182 0.41 -18.26 3.28
C GLU A 182 1.72 -18.15 4.07
N VAL A 183 2.71 -17.46 3.52
CA VAL A 183 4.02 -17.25 4.15
C VAL A 183 3.89 -16.46 5.47
N LEU A 184 3.11 -15.39 5.49
CA LEU A 184 2.87 -14.62 6.71
C LEU A 184 2.15 -15.46 7.79
N ALA A 185 1.19 -16.29 7.40
CA ALA A 185 0.49 -17.19 8.31
C ALA A 185 1.42 -18.29 8.85
N GLU A 186 2.30 -18.83 8.02
CA GLU A 186 3.30 -19.82 8.41
C GLU A 186 4.32 -19.23 9.40
N ILE A 187 4.87 -18.04 9.11
CA ILE A 187 5.77 -17.33 10.03
C ILE A 187 5.10 -17.09 11.38
N ARG A 188 3.85 -16.60 11.39
CA ARG A 188 3.10 -16.41 12.65
C ARG A 188 2.92 -17.71 13.42
N THR A 189 2.72 -18.82 12.74
CA THR A 189 2.58 -20.15 13.35
C THR A 189 3.90 -20.62 13.96
N VAL A 190 5.01 -20.47 13.24
CA VAL A 190 6.36 -20.82 13.73
C VAL A 190 6.70 -20.00 14.98
N VAL A 191 6.51 -18.67 14.93
CA VAL A 191 6.77 -17.81 16.07
C VAL A 191 5.89 -18.17 17.26
N ALA A 192 4.58 -18.34 17.06
CA ALA A 192 3.64 -18.64 18.14
C ALA A 192 3.91 -20.00 18.82
N ALA A 193 4.41 -20.99 18.06
CA ALA A 193 4.72 -22.31 18.59
C ALA A 193 5.94 -22.33 19.54
N ALA A 194 6.91 -21.43 19.32
CA ALA A 194 8.16 -21.38 20.08
C ALA A 194 8.19 -20.22 21.09
N LEU A 195 7.28 -19.23 21.00
CA LEU A 195 7.29 -18.01 21.81
C LEU A 195 7.14 -18.31 23.31
N PRO A 196 8.08 -17.87 24.18
CA PRO A 196 7.93 -18.01 25.62
C PRO A 196 6.66 -17.34 26.15
N ALA A 197 6.04 -17.91 27.17
CA ALA A 197 4.70 -17.51 27.65
C ALA A 197 4.60 -16.06 28.15
N ASP A 198 5.70 -15.49 28.61
CA ASP A 198 5.82 -14.11 29.10
C ASP A 198 6.27 -13.10 28.02
N PHE A 199 6.59 -13.57 26.81
CA PHE A 199 6.96 -12.73 25.69
C PHE A 199 5.75 -12.40 24.81
N ARG A 200 5.88 -11.32 24.02
CA ARG A 200 4.86 -10.95 23.01
C ARG A 200 5.55 -10.62 21.70
N ALA A 201 4.96 -11.12 20.61
CA ALA A 201 5.40 -10.81 19.26
C ALA A 201 4.50 -9.74 18.63
N HIS A 202 5.12 -8.74 17.98
CA HIS A 202 4.45 -7.64 17.30
C HIS A 202 4.94 -7.59 15.86
N TYR A 203 4.03 -7.66 14.91
CA TYR A 203 4.33 -7.76 13.48
C TYR A 203 4.10 -6.43 12.78
N ASN A 204 5.04 -6.01 11.93
CA ASN A 204 4.93 -4.84 11.07
C ASN A 204 5.89 -4.97 9.87
N GLY A 205 5.91 -3.97 9.01
CA GLY A 205 6.73 -3.94 7.81
C GLY A 205 5.90 -3.82 6.54
N SER A 206 6.57 -3.59 5.42
CA SER A 206 5.89 -3.33 4.14
C SER A 206 4.99 -4.48 3.70
N LEU A 207 5.44 -5.73 3.90
CA LEU A 207 4.69 -6.91 3.52
C LEU A 207 3.41 -7.09 4.35
N GLU A 208 3.50 -6.90 5.66
CA GLU A 208 2.34 -7.01 6.57
C GLU A 208 1.30 -5.92 6.30
N ILE A 209 1.76 -4.69 6.03
CA ILE A 209 0.88 -3.57 5.68
C ILE A 209 0.14 -3.86 4.37
N THR A 210 0.83 -4.32 3.32
CA THR A 210 0.23 -4.66 2.03
C THR A 210 -0.80 -5.77 2.17
N GLU A 211 -0.47 -6.85 2.90
CA GLU A 211 -1.42 -7.94 3.15
C GLU A 211 -2.65 -7.47 3.93
N TRP A 212 -2.46 -6.60 4.90
CA TRP A 212 -3.58 -6.00 5.62
C TRP A 212 -4.49 -5.19 4.69
N TYR A 213 -3.94 -4.36 3.80
CA TYR A 213 -4.73 -3.62 2.81
C TYR A 213 -5.51 -4.55 1.88
N ASN A 214 -4.89 -5.64 1.42
CA ASN A 214 -5.55 -6.64 0.58
C ASN A 214 -6.74 -7.28 1.31
N ARG A 215 -6.52 -7.71 2.55
CA ARG A 215 -7.55 -8.30 3.40
C ARG A 215 -8.69 -7.34 3.70
N VAL A 216 -8.38 -6.10 4.08
CA VAL A 216 -9.39 -5.08 4.39
C VAL A 216 -10.18 -4.68 3.14
N THR A 217 -9.54 -4.61 1.98
CA THR A 217 -10.22 -4.35 0.70
C THR A 217 -11.30 -5.40 0.44
N LEU A 218 -10.98 -6.68 0.60
CA LEU A 218 -11.96 -7.77 0.45
C LEU A 218 -13.03 -7.74 1.55
N ASP A 219 -12.61 -7.60 2.80
CA ASP A 219 -13.50 -7.53 3.96
C ASP A 219 -14.52 -6.39 3.84
N ASN A 220 -14.10 -5.23 3.35
CA ASN A 220 -14.97 -4.09 3.13
C ASN A 220 -16.02 -4.39 2.04
N GLN A 221 -15.63 -5.09 0.96
CA GLN A 221 -16.61 -5.51 -0.04
C GLN A 221 -17.67 -6.44 0.56
N ILE A 222 -17.25 -7.44 1.34
CA ILE A 222 -18.15 -8.40 1.97
C ILE A 222 -19.05 -7.74 3.03
N LYS A 223 -18.52 -6.80 3.82
CA LYS A 223 -19.23 -6.16 4.92
C LYS A 223 -20.17 -5.04 4.46
N PHE A 224 -19.77 -4.23 3.47
CA PHE A 224 -20.48 -3.02 3.08
C PHE A 224 -21.37 -3.19 1.85
N THR A 225 -21.02 -4.04 0.89
CA THR A 225 -21.84 -4.23 -0.31
C THR A 225 -23.25 -4.75 -0.02
N PRO A 226 -23.46 -5.78 0.82
CA PRO A 226 -24.80 -6.23 1.15
C PRO A 226 -25.67 -5.18 1.86
N PRO A 227 -25.21 -4.47 2.91
CA PRO A 227 -25.98 -3.38 3.49
C PRO A 227 -26.33 -2.25 2.53
N ILE A 228 -25.40 -1.84 1.66
CA ILE A 228 -25.66 -0.82 0.63
C ILE A 228 -26.75 -1.31 -0.32
N LEU A 229 -26.68 -2.55 -0.79
CA LEU A 229 -27.69 -3.13 -1.65
C LEU A 229 -29.05 -3.24 -0.95
N LEU A 230 -29.09 -3.70 0.30
CA LEU A 230 -30.32 -3.79 1.09
C LEU A 230 -30.97 -2.42 1.34
N LEU A 231 -30.16 -1.42 1.70
CA LEU A 231 -30.65 -0.04 1.93
C LEU A 231 -31.22 0.54 0.64
N THR A 232 -30.53 0.31 -0.47
CA THR A 232 -30.92 0.68 -1.82
C THR A 232 -32.24 0.06 -2.23
N LEU A 233 -32.36 -1.26 -2.07
CA LEU A 233 -33.60 -2.00 -2.38
C LEU A 233 -34.74 -1.57 -1.45
N GLY A 234 -34.44 -1.31 -0.19
CA GLY A 234 -35.40 -0.75 0.77
C GLY A 234 -35.93 0.61 0.34
N ALA A 235 -35.06 1.50 -0.13
CA ALA A 235 -35.45 2.81 -0.63
C ALA A 235 -36.37 2.70 -1.86
N ILE A 236 -36.02 1.84 -2.83
CA ILE A 236 -36.86 1.57 -4.03
C ILE A 236 -38.21 0.98 -3.61
N PHE A 237 -38.20 0.01 -2.67
CA PHE A 237 -39.44 -0.59 -2.18
C PHE A 237 -40.34 0.44 -1.50
N LEU A 238 -39.78 1.30 -0.64
CA LEU A 238 -40.54 2.37 0.02
C LEU A 238 -41.10 3.39 -0.97
N LEU A 239 -40.35 3.71 -2.02
CA LEU A 239 -40.76 4.67 -3.05
C LEU A 239 -41.90 4.12 -3.93
N PHE A 240 -41.77 2.88 -4.40
CA PHE A 240 -42.73 2.29 -5.34
C PHE A 240 -43.74 1.34 -4.69
N ARG A 241 -43.52 0.91 -3.45
CA ARG A 241 -44.34 -0.08 -2.71
C ARG A 241 -44.67 -1.32 -3.54
N SER A 242 -43.72 -1.76 -4.36
CA SER A 242 -43.88 -2.86 -5.30
C SER A 242 -42.67 -3.77 -5.30
N TRP A 243 -42.78 -4.95 -4.69
CA TRP A 243 -41.71 -5.95 -4.66
C TRP A 243 -41.23 -6.34 -6.06
N ARG A 244 -42.13 -6.37 -7.04
CA ARG A 244 -41.76 -6.70 -8.43
C ARG A 244 -40.82 -5.65 -9.04
N LYS A 245 -41.10 -4.37 -8.84
CA LYS A 245 -40.24 -3.27 -9.32
C LYS A 245 -38.88 -3.33 -8.62
N THR A 246 -38.87 -3.57 -7.31
CA THR A 246 -37.65 -3.70 -6.51
C THR A 246 -36.75 -4.84 -7.01
N VAL A 247 -37.30 -6.04 -7.22
CA VAL A 247 -36.54 -7.20 -7.72
C VAL A 247 -36.00 -6.94 -9.12
N LEU A 248 -36.76 -6.26 -9.95
CA LEU A 248 -36.38 -5.93 -11.32
C LEU A 248 -35.19 -4.97 -11.34
N THR A 249 -35.24 -3.90 -10.55
CA THR A 249 -34.11 -2.98 -10.41
C THR A 249 -32.88 -3.70 -9.81
N CYS A 250 -33.09 -4.54 -8.80
CA CYS A 250 -31.99 -5.36 -8.27
C CYS A 250 -31.29 -6.20 -9.35
N ALA A 251 -32.09 -6.85 -10.21
CA ALA A 251 -31.54 -7.66 -11.31
C ALA A 251 -30.77 -6.78 -12.32
N ALA A 252 -31.25 -5.58 -12.63
CA ALA A 252 -30.54 -4.65 -13.52
C ALA A 252 -29.21 -4.20 -12.91
N ILE A 253 -29.19 -3.80 -11.63
CA ILE A 253 -27.98 -3.42 -10.90
C ILE A 253 -26.95 -4.57 -10.88
N LEU A 254 -27.38 -5.79 -10.58
CA LEU A 254 -26.49 -6.96 -10.58
C LEU A 254 -25.87 -7.22 -11.96
N VAL A 255 -26.68 -7.09 -13.01
CA VAL A 255 -26.20 -7.23 -14.39
C VAL A 255 -25.18 -6.12 -14.71
N SER A 256 -25.45 -4.87 -14.33
CA SER A 256 -24.51 -3.74 -14.49
C SER A 256 -23.18 -3.98 -13.76
N LEU A 257 -23.23 -4.51 -12.53
CA LEU A 257 -22.03 -4.87 -11.77
C LEU A 257 -21.22 -5.98 -12.44
N LEU A 258 -21.88 -7.06 -12.91
CA LEU A 258 -21.21 -8.15 -13.58
C LEU A 258 -20.52 -7.71 -14.88
N TRP A 259 -21.15 -6.85 -15.65
CA TRP A 259 -20.55 -6.26 -16.84
C TRP A 259 -19.37 -5.36 -16.48
N THR A 260 -19.53 -4.48 -15.48
CA THR A 260 -18.50 -3.52 -15.07
C THR A 260 -17.27 -4.25 -14.55
N LEU A 261 -17.43 -5.15 -13.58
CA LEU A 261 -16.32 -5.88 -12.98
C LEU A 261 -15.69 -6.87 -13.97
N GLY A 262 -16.52 -7.55 -14.78
CA GLY A 262 -16.00 -8.50 -15.75
C GLY A 262 -15.20 -7.84 -16.87
N LEU A 263 -15.58 -6.63 -17.33
CA LEU A 263 -14.80 -5.86 -18.28
C LEU A 263 -13.57 -5.21 -17.62
N TYR A 264 -13.67 -4.79 -16.35
CA TYR A 264 -12.56 -4.28 -15.57
C TYR A 264 -11.40 -5.29 -15.55
N ASP A 265 -11.69 -6.54 -15.20
CA ASP A 265 -10.72 -7.64 -15.23
C ASP A 265 -10.26 -7.99 -16.66
N LEU A 266 -11.18 -8.00 -17.62
CA LEU A 266 -10.85 -8.31 -19.01
C LEU A 266 -9.84 -7.33 -19.63
N PHE A 267 -9.88 -6.07 -19.21
CA PHE A 267 -8.92 -5.03 -19.62
C PHE A 267 -7.63 -5.07 -18.79
N GLY A 268 -7.47 -6.02 -17.86
CA GLY A 268 -6.28 -6.17 -17.03
C GLY A 268 -6.09 -5.05 -16.02
N LEU A 269 -7.17 -4.38 -15.59
CA LEU A 269 -7.12 -3.34 -14.58
C LEU A 269 -7.03 -3.97 -13.19
N SER A 270 -6.12 -3.45 -12.35
CA SER A 270 -5.83 -4.03 -11.03
C SER A 270 -6.90 -3.66 -10.00
N PHE A 271 -7.40 -4.66 -9.26
CA PHE A 271 -8.33 -4.40 -8.18
C PHE A 271 -7.57 -4.03 -6.90
N ASN A 272 -7.83 -2.84 -6.37
CA ASN A 272 -7.15 -2.28 -5.21
C ASN A 272 -8.15 -1.52 -4.29
N VAL A 273 -7.65 -0.89 -3.24
CA VAL A 273 -8.49 -0.16 -2.29
C VAL A 273 -9.31 0.96 -2.96
N LEU A 274 -8.77 1.65 -3.99
CA LEU A 274 -9.50 2.69 -4.72
C LEU A 274 -10.55 2.09 -5.65
N SER A 275 -10.19 1.08 -6.45
CA SER A 275 -11.13 0.43 -7.36
C SER A 275 -12.26 -0.31 -6.64
N SER A 276 -12.07 -0.65 -5.35
CA SER A 276 -13.13 -1.20 -4.49
C SER A 276 -14.36 -0.28 -4.40
N MET A 277 -14.18 1.03 -4.61
CA MET A 277 -15.27 2.02 -4.61
C MET A 277 -16.13 1.97 -5.88
N ILE A 278 -15.72 1.26 -6.95
CA ILE A 278 -16.51 1.11 -8.18
C ILE A 278 -17.86 0.42 -7.89
N VAL A 279 -17.85 -0.59 -7.03
CA VAL A 279 -19.06 -1.37 -6.69
C VAL A 279 -20.16 -0.48 -6.06
N PRO A 280 -19.91 0.21 -4.93
CA PRO A 280 -20.92 1.10 -4.35
C PRO A 280 -21.29 2.26 -5.29
N LEU A 281 -20.34 2.78 -6.07
CA LEU A 281 -20.58 3.86 -7.04
C LEU A 281 -21.59 3.43 -8.09
N VAL A 282 -21.37 2.29 -8.75
CA VAL A 282 -22.29 1.78 -9.79
C VAL A 282 -23.66 1.48 -9.19
N VAL A 283 -23.75 0.88 -8.00
CA VAL A 283 -25.04 0.62 -7.32
C VAL A 283 -25.83 1.91 -7.10
N VAL A 284 -25.17 2.97 -6.61
CA VAL A 284 -25.85 4.24 -6.30
C VAL A 284 -26.28 4.97 -7.56
N LEU A 285 -25.47 4.95 -8.62
CA LEU A 285 -25.80 5.61 -9.89
C LEU A 285 -26.93 4.88 -10.63
N ALA A 286 -26.89 3.55 -10.68
CA ALA A 286 -27.91 2.72 -11.31
C ALA A 286 -29.32 3.00 -10.80
N ILE A 287 -29.45 3.24 -9.48
CA ILE A 287 -30.75 3.53 -8.88
C ILE A 287 -31.38 4.80 -9.47
N ALA A 288 -30.58 5.84 -9.67
CA ALA A 288 -31.10 7.12 -10.14
C ALA A 288 -31.76 6.96 -11.52
N ASP A 289 -31.11 6.27 -12.44
CA ASP A 289 -31.61 6.03 -13.80
C ASP A 289 -32.83 5.11 -13.79
N ASP A 290 -32.76 4.02 -13.04
CA ASP A 290 -33.85 3.05 -12.90
C ASP A 290 -35.12 3.66 -12.30
N VAL A 291 -34.99 4.49 -11.25
CA VAL A 291 -36.12 5.18 -10.62
C VAL A 291 -36.83 6.10 -11.61
N HIS A 292 -36.09 6.85 -12.44
CA HIS A 292 -36.64 7.70 -13.46
C HIS A 292 -37.40 6.88 -14.51
N ILE A 293 -36.84 5.77 -14.98
CA ILE A 293 -37.48 4.87 -15.95
C ILE A 293 -38.76 4.26 -15.37
N LEU A 294 -38.70 3.74 -14.14
CA LEU A 294 -39.84 3.15 -13.45
C LEU A 294 -41.00 4.13 -13.26
N GLN A 295 -40.66 5.38 -12.88
CA GLN A 295 -41.67 6.43 -12.66
C GLN A 295 -42.35 6.86 -13.94
N HIS A 296 -41.58 7.19 -14.98
CA HIS A 296 -42.15 7.64 -16.26
C HIS A 296 -42.92 6.54 -16.98
N TYR A 297 -42.41 5.30 -16.97
CA TYR A 297 -43.13 4.16 -17.48
C TYR A 297 -44.49 3.98 -16.77
N GLY A 298 -44.51 4.07 -15.41
CA GLY A 298 -45.77 4.03 -14.66
C GLY A 298 -46.74 5.14 -15.01
N LEU A 299 -46.24 6.35 -15.28
CA LEU A 299 -47.07 7.49 -15.72
C LEU A 299 -47.69 7.25 -17.12
N PHE A 300 -46.89 6.88 -18.11
CA PHE A 300 -47.35 6.64 -19.47
C PHE A 300 -48.28 5.44 -19.57
N ARG A 301 -48.04 4.37 -18.74
CA ARG A 301 -48.91 3.18 -18.70
C ARG A 301 -50.33 3.43 -18.22
N LYS A 302 -50.63 4.57 -17.59
CA LYS A 302 -52.00 4.94 -17.20
C LYS A 302 -52.89 5.26 -18.39
N THR A 303 -52.32 5.77 -19.48
CA THR A 303 -53.06 6.29 -20.67
C THR A 303 -52.67 5.62 -21.98
N GLN A 304 -51.56 4.89 -22.01
CA GLN A 304 -51.02 4.33 -23.25
C GLN A 304 -50.93 2.79 -23.20
N SER A 305 -50.84 2.20 -24.40
CA SER A 305 -50.55 0.77 -24.53
C SER A 305 -49.16 0.45 -23.93
N HIS A 306 -48.84 -0.84 -23.73
CA HIS A 306 -47.51 -1.23 -23.29
C HIS A 306 -46.40 -0.76 -24.25
N GLU A 307 -46.59 -0.93 -25.54
CA GLU A 307 -45.67 -0.52 -26.59
C GLU A 307 -45.42 0.98 -26.59
N ASP A 308 -46.52 1.75 -26.63
CA ASP A 308 -46.45 3.20 -26.65
C ASP A 308 -45.82 3.76 -25.38
N ALA A 309 -46.15 3.20 -24.20
CA ALA A 309 -45.56 3.59 -22.93
C ALA A 309 -44.07 3.29 -22.86
N PHE A 310 -43.60 2.13 -23.39
CA PHE A 310 -42.20 1.82 -23.53
C PHE A 310 -41.45 2.83 -24.37
N VAL A 311 -41.96 3.02 -25.60
CA VAL A 311 -41.34 3.93 -26.58
C VAL A 311 -41.35 5.38 -26.06
N SER A 312 -42.46 5.83 -25.47
CA SER A 312 -42.56 7.17 -24.88
C SER A 312 -41.57 7.36 -23.69
N THR A 313 -41.44 6.36 -22.83
CA THR A 313 -40.51 6.43 -21.70
C THR A 313 -39.06 6.55 -22.17
N VAL A 314 -38.64 5.64 -23.04
CA VAL A 314 -37.25 5.64 -23.55
C VAL A 314 -36.99 6.92 -24.37
N ALA A 315 -37.92 7.33 -25.24
CA ALA A 315 -37.76 8.54 -26.06
C ALA A 315 -37.65 9.82 -25.21
N HIS A 316 -38.38 9.89 -24.10
CA HIS A 316 -38.38 11.04 -23.20
C HIS A 316 -37.13 11.10 -22.32
N LEU A 317 -36.67 9.95 -21.82
CA LEU A 317 -35.57 9.88 -20.85
C LEU A 317 -34.19 9.67 -21.48
N LEU A 318 -34.10 9.18 -22.72
CA LEU A 318 -32.83 8.83 -23.36
C LEU A 318 -31.82 10.00 -23.32
N ALA A 319 -32.25 11.21 -23.72
CA ALA A 319 -31.35 12.36 -23.77
C ALA A 319 -30.94 12.87 -22.36
N PRO A 320 -31.88 13.04 -21.39
CA PRO A 320 -31.53 13.44 -20.03
C PRO A 320 -30.59 12.42 -19.32
N ILE A 321 -30.92 11.13 -19.38
CA ILE A 321 -30.10 10.09 -18.70
C ILE A 321 -28.76 9.97 -19.41
N PHE A 322 -28.70 9.94 -20.75
CA PHE A 322 -27.45 9.93 -21.50
C PHE A 322 -26.57 11.14 -21.15
N GLY A 323 -27.14 12.33 -21.07
CA GLY A 323 -26.43 13.54 -20.71
C GLY A 323 -25.85 13.47 -19.30
N ALA A 324 -26.63 12.98 -18.33
CA ALA A 324 -26.19 12.80 -16.95
C ALA A 324 -25.07 11.75 -16.85
N SER A 325 -25.27 10.57 -17.47
CA SER A 325 -24.27 9.50 -17.46
C SER A 325 -23.00 9.90 -18.21
N LEU A 326 -23.12 10.61 -19.33
CA LEU A 326 -21.96 11.11 -20.08
C LEU A 326 -21.15 12.13 -19.28
N THR A 327 -21.80 13.11 -18.63
CA THR A 327 -21.08 14.10 -17.83
C THR A 327 -20.41 13.47 -16.61
N THR A 328 -21.05 12.51 -15.96
CA THR A 328 -20.45 11.75 -14.86
C THR A 328 -19.28 10.90 -15.35
N SER A 329 -19.44 10.19 -16.46
CA SER A 329 -18.39 9.39 -17.06
C SER A 329 -17.19 10.24 -17.48
N LEU A 330 -17.40 11.41 -18.09
CA LEU A 330 -16.31 12.34 -18.43
C LEU A 330 -15.62 12.89 -17.17
N GLY A 331 -16.39 13.16 -16.11
CA GLY A 331 -15.83 13.54 -14.82
C GLY A 331 -14.94 12.45 -14.22
N MET A 332 -15.36 11.18 -14.27
CA MET A 332 -14.53 10.05 -13.83
C MET A 332 -13.33 9.82 -14.74
N LEU A 333 -13.53 9.95 -16.06
CA LEU A 333 -12.46 9.79 -17.04
C LEU A 333 -11.37 10.86 -16.91
N SER A 334 -11.65 12.03 -16.32
CA SER A 334 -10.61 13.02 -16.05
C SER A 334 -9.51 12.48 -15.11
N LEU A 335 -9.82 11.51 -14.26
CA LEU A 335 -8.83 10.83 -13.41
C LEU A 335 -7.85 9.96 -14.22
N ALA A 336 -8.17 9.64 -15.49
CA ALA A 336 -7.26 8.90 -16.37
C ALA A 336 -5.96 9.67 -16.70
N THR A 337 -5.92 10.98 -16.42
CA THR A 337 -4.71 11.80 -16.56
C THR A 337 -3.78 11.73 -15.35
N SER A 338 -4.15 11.01 -14.29
CA SER A 338 -3.35 10.89 -13.07
C SER A 338 -2.03 10.15 -13.33
N GLU A 339 -0.96 10.64 -12.71
CA GLU A 339 0.35 9.96 -12.67
C GLU A 339 0.27 8.65 -11.87
N VAL A 340 -0.69 8.55 -10.93
CA VAL A 340 -0.90 7.36 -10.09
C VAL A 340 -1.78 6.34 -10.84
N VAL A 341 -1.24 5.16 -11.10
CA VAL A 341 -1.89 4.09 -11.87
C VAL A 341 -3.23 3.68 -11.26
N ALA A 342 -3.29 3.48 -9.94
CA ALA A 342 -4.53 3.08 -9.26
C ALA A 342 -5.67 4.11 -9.41
N VAL A 343 -5.35 5.42 -9.41
CA VAL A 343 -6.33 6.50 -9.64
C VAL A 343 -6.79 6.52 -11.09
N ARG A 344 -5.86 6.35 -12.01
CA ARG A 344 -6.14 6.27 -13.46
C ARG A 344 -7.06 5.11 -13.78
N GLU A 345 -6.76 3.92 -13.29
CA GLU A 345 -7.56 2.71 -13.49
C GLU A 345 -8.94 2.81 -12.85
N PHE A 346 -9.02 3.35 -11.63
CA PHE A 346 -10.30 3.66 -11.00
C PHE A 346 -11.15 4.60 -11.85
N GLY A 347 -10.56 5.69 -12.38
CA GLY A 347 -11.25 6.65 -13.22
C GLY A 347 -11.81 6.02 -14.51
N ILE A 348 -11.01 5.19 -15.18
CA ILE A 348 -11.41 4.45 -16.39
C ILE A 348 -12.53 3.46 -16.05
N GLY A 349 -12.35 2.65 -14.99
CA GLY A 349 -13.32 1.65 -14.57
C GLY A 349 -14.66 2.26 -14.13
N ALA A 350 -14.62 3.36 -13.37
CA ALA A 350 -15.82 4.08 -12.96
C ALA A 350 -16.56 4.69 -14.15
N ALA A 351 -15.83 5.35 -15.08
CA ALA A 351 -16.41 5.90 -16.29
C ALA A 351 -17.08 4.83 -17.17
N MET A 352 -16.40 3.70 -17.33
CA MET A 352 -16.93 2.53 -18.03
C MET A 352 -18.20 1.99 -17.34
N GLY A 353 -18.17 1.84 -16.01
CA GLY A 353 -19.30 1.35 -15.22
C GLY A 353 -20.55 2.22 -15.37
N VAL A 354 -20.40 3.54 -15.35
CA VAL A 354 -21.49 4.51 -15.55
C VAL A 354 -22.11 4.35 -16.94
N MET A 355 -21.31 4.21 -18.00
CA MET A 355 -21.83 4.06 -19.37
C MET A 355 -22.47 2.69 -19.61
N ILE A 356 -21.92 1.64 -18.99
CA ILE A 356 -22.51 0.30 -19.00
C ILE A 356 -23.87 0.32 -18.31
N ASP A 357 -23.94 0.92 -17.15
CA ASP A 357 -25.20 1.03 -16.40
C ASP A 357 -26.27 1.78 -17.18
N PHE A 358 -25.94 2.94 -17.77
CA PHE A 358 -26.82 3.66 -18.67
C PHE A 358 -27.39 2.74 -19.78
N ALA A 359 -26.53 1.99 -20.48
CA ALA A 359 -26.93 1.13 -21.57
C ALA A 359 -27.85 -0.02 -21.08
N ILE A 360 -27.55 -0.60 -19.94
CA ILE A 360 -28.32 -1.69 -19.33
C ILE A 360 -29.67 -1.16 -18.83
N SER A 361 -29.69 -0.04 -18.12
CA SER A 361 -30.93 0.56 -17.59
C SER A 361 -31.91 0.94 -18.70
N VAL A 362 -31.43 1.53 -19.80
CA VAL A 362 -32.29 1.91 -20.94
C VAL A 362 -32.83 0.69 -21.69
N VAL A 363 -32.11 -0.42 -21.77
CA VAL A 363 -32.52 -1.62 -22.51
C VAL A 363 -33.28 -2.60 -21.62
N LEU A 364 -32.69 -2.95 -20.45
CA LEU A 364 -33.17 -4.06 -19.65
C LEU A 364 -34.37 -3.68 -18.79
N VAL A 365 -34.36 -2.53 -18.12
CA VAL A 365 -35.41 -2.14 -17.17
C VAL A 365 -36.77 -1.97 -17.86
N PRO A 366 -36.93 -1.21 -18.99
CA PRO A 366 -38.21 -1.12 -19.69
C PRO A 366 -38.67 -2.47 -20.27
N THR A 367 -37.73 -3.31 -20.73
CA THR A 367 -38.04 -4.64 -21.26
C THR A 367 -38.58 -5.57 -20.16
N MET A 368 -37.97 -5.58 -18.98
CA MET A 368 -38.44 -6.39 -17.85
C MET A 368 -39.80 -5.88 -17.33
N LEU A 369 -40.06 -4.57 -17.36
CA LEU A 369 -41.35 -4.00 -16.99
C LEU A 369 -42.50 -4.51 -17.87
N ALA A 370 -42.22 -4.93 -19.10
CA ALA A 370 -43.20 -5.56 -19.99
C ALA A 370 -43.80 -6.84 -19.39
N TRP A 371 -43.04 -7.55 -18.58
CA TRP A 371 -43.51 -8.81 -17.95
C TRP A 371 -44.28 -8.57 -16.66
N VAL A 372 -44.25 -7.35 -16.11
CA VAL A 372 -45.00 -6.97 -14.91
C VAL A 372 -46.43 -6.59 -15.31
N LYS A 373 -47.40 -7.47 -15.02
CA LYS A 373 -48.82 -7.15 -15.24
C LYS A 373 -49.20 -5.85 -14.51
N PRO A 374 -49.85 -4.91 -15.18
CA PRO A 374 -50.33 -3.71 -14.53
C PRO A 374 -51.26 -4.09 -13.37
N ARG A 375 -50.91 -3.73 -12.19
CA ARG A 375 -51.81 -3.78 -11.04
C ARG A 375 -52.38 -2.37 -10.93
N THR A 376 -53.67 -2.26 -10.59
CA THR A 376 -54.27 -0.99 -10.20
C THR A 376 -53.47 -0.47 -9.02
N GLU A 377 -52.49 0.44 -9.29
CA GLU A 377 -51.73 1.05 -8.20
C GLU A 377 -52.75 1.85 -7.36
N PRO A 378 -52.75 1.67 -6.02
CA PRO A 378 -53.53 2.55 -5.19
C PRO A 378 -53.19 4.00 -5.54
N ALA A 379 -54.17 4.87 -5.54
CA ALA A 379 -53.97 6.31 -5.76
C ALA A 379 -52.78 6.76 -4.91
N PRO A 380 -51.88 7.63 -5.44
CA PRO A 380 -50.74 8.08 -4.64
C PRO A 380 -51.30 8.66 -3.34
N GLN A 381 -51.18 7.88 -2.23
CA GLN A 381 -51.39 8.42 -0.92
C GLN A 381 -50.39 9.57 -0.79
N GLU A 382 -50.90 10.72 -0.30
CA GLU A 382 -50.04 11.87 -0.05
C GLU A 382 -48.87 11.37 0.79
N SER A 383 -47.72 11.28 0.15
CA SER A 383 -46.52 10.77 0.77
C SER A 383 -46.13 11.76 1.87
N TRP A 384 -45.96 11.27 3.08
CA TRP A 384 -45.64 12.07 4.28
C TRP A 384 -44.46 13.03 4.07
N PHE A 385 -43.58 12.76 3.07
CA PHE A 385 -42.46 13.62 2.74
C PHE A 385 -42.77 14.63 1.62
N LEU A 386 -43.88 14.55 0.89
CA LEU A 386 -44.25 15.51 -0.15
C LEU A 386 -44.51 16.90 0.42
N GLU A 387 -45.21 16.99 1.55
CA GLU A 387 -45.50 18.27 2.19
C GLU A 387 -44.26 18.99 2.72
N PRO A 388 -43.29 18.34 3.38
CA PRO A 388 -42.00 18.95 3.69
C PRO A 388 -41.25 19.42 2.43
N LEU A 389 -41.18 18.62 1.37
CA LEU A 389 -40.54 19.00 0.11
C LEU A 389 -41.21 20.19 -0.55
N ARG A 390 -42.55 20.25 -0.56
CA ARG A 390 -43.29 21.39 -1.06
C ARG A 390 -42.98 22.66 -0.29
N ARG A 391 -42.88 22.58 1.04
CA ARG A 391 -42.50 23.72 1.90
C ARG A 391 -41.10 24.22 1.59
N VAL A 392 -40.12 23.31 1.43
CA VAL A 392 -38.74 23.67 1.02
C VAL A 392 -38.73 24.31 -0.36
N ALA A 393 -39.44 23.76 -1.34
CA ALA A 393 -39.55 24.32 -2.69
C ALA A 393 -40.17 25.72 -2.69
N MET A 394 -41.29 25.91 -1.95
CA MET A 394 -41.94 27.21 -1.81
C MET A 394 -41.05 28.22 -1.07
N PHE A 395 -40.34 27.79 0.00
CA PHE A 395 -39.39 28.65 0.72
C PHE A 395 -38.23 29.09 -0.18
N SER A 396 -37.66 28.14 -0.94
CA SER A 396 -36.55 28.40 -1.88
C SER A 396 -36.94 29.39 -2.95
N THR A 397 -38.11 29.22 -3.57
CA THR A 397 -38.60 30.13 -4.63
C THR A 397 -39.02 31.49 -4.09
N ARG A 398 -39.67 31.54 -2.91
CA ARG A 398 -40.14 32.80 -2.29
C ARG A 398 -38.97 33.63 -1.73
N ASN A 399 -37.94 32.98 -1.24
CA ASN A 399 -36.78 33.62 -0.58
C ASN A 399 -35.48 33.39 -1.37
N ALA A 400 -35.54 33.38 -2.70
CA ALA A 400 -34.41 33.04 -3.57
C ALA A 400 -33.13 33.88 -3.25
N ARG A 401 -33.28 35.17 -2.98
CA ARG A 401 -32.16 36.04 -2.64
C ARG A 401 -31.49 35.63 -1.33
N THR A 402 -32.28 35.28 -0.30
CA THR A 402 -31.75 34.82 1.00
C THR A 402 -31.05 33.48 0.84
N VAL A 403 -31.64 32.55 0.07
CA VAL A 403 -31.03 31.25 -0.20
C VAL A 403 -29.70 31.39 -0.94
N LEU A 404 -29.65 32.28 -1.97
CA LEU A 404 -28.41 32.57 -2.69
C LEU A 404 -27.35 33.24 -1.80
N ALA A 405 -27.76 34.20 -0.95
CA ALA A 405 -26.84 34.86 -0.01
C ALA A 405 -26.25 33.88 1.01
N VAL A 406 -27.08 33.01 1.61
CA VAL A 406 -26.63 31.96 2.52
C VAL A 406 -25.72 30.98 1.78
N GLY A 407 -26.09 30.55 0.55
CA GLY A 407 -25.25 29.70 -0.29
C GLY A 407 -23.87 30.33 -0.56
N ALA A 408 -23.83 31.63 -0.92
CA ALA A 408 -22.58 32.33 -1.12
C ALA A 408 -21.69 32.36 0.13
N VAL A 409 -22.29 32.63 1.31
CA VAL A 409 -21.55 32.59 2.59
C VAL A 409 -21.01 31.19 2.88
N VAL A 410 -21.80 30.15 2.66
CA VAL A 410 -21.36 28.76 2.84
C VAL A 410 -20.18 28.43 1.90
N VAL A 411 -20.25 28.85 0.63
CA VAL A 411 -19.16 28.66 -0.34
C VAL A 411 -17.88 29.38 0.13
N VAL A 412 -17.98 30.64 0.58
CA VAL A 412 -16.82 31.38 1.09
C VAL A 412 -16.21 30.68 2.31
N LEU A 413 -17.04 30.25 3.25
CA LEU A 413 -16.57 29.50 4.42
C LEU A 413 -15.93 28.16 4.04
N ALA A 414 -16.50 27.46 3.05
CA ALA A 414 -15.95 26.21 2.53
C ALA A 414 -14.57 26.43 1.86
N VAL A 415 -14.43 27.49 1.05
CA VAL A 415 -13.14 27.84 0.43
C VAL A 415 -12.10 28.20 1.52
N MET A 416 -12.48 29.00 2.51
CA MET A 416 -11.59 29.32 3.63
C MET A 416 -11.20 28.07 4.44
N GLY A 417 -12.10 27.12 4.59
CA GLY A 417 -11.82 25.82 5.22
C GLY A 417 -10.88 24.98 4.37
N ALA A 418 -11.12 24.90 3.05
CA ALA A 418 -10.28 24.16 2.12
C ALA A 418 -8.84 24.67 2.09
N MET A 419 -8.62 25.97 2.21
CA MET A 419 -7.27 26.57 2.28
C MET A 419 -6.49 26.18 3.56
N ARG A 420 -7.16 25.62 4.57
CA ARG A 420 -6.56 25.14 5.82
C ARG A 420 -6.36 23.63 5.85
N LEU A 421 -6.80 22.92 4.82
CA LEU A 421 -6.59 21.47 4.72
C LEU A 421 -5.09 21.18 4.65
N LYS A 422 -4.64 20.31 5.52
CA LYS A 422 -3.32 19.70 5.45
C LYS A 422 -3.49 18.28 4.96
N VAL A 423 -2.71 17.90 3.96
CA VAL A 423 -2.61 16.50 3.54
C VAL A 423 -1.58 15.86 4.46
N ASP A 424 -2.02 14.92 5.26
CA ASP A 424 -1.17 14.12 6.16
C ASP A 424 -1.54 12.66 5.97
N THR A 425 -0.70 11.94 5.27
CA THR A 425 -0.87 10.54 4.96
C THR A 425 0.13 9.70 5.77
N ASN A 426 0.08 9.79 7.08
CA ASN A 426 0.75 8.80 7.92
C ASN A 426 -0.12 7.52 7.93
N HIS A 427 0.34 6.46 7.27
CA HIS A 427 -0.40 5.20 7.15
C HIS A 427 -0.74 4.58 8.50
N ILE A 428 0.10 4.77 9.51
CA ILE A 428 -0.13 4.25 10.85
C ILE A 428 -1.36 4.90 11.49
N ASN A 429 -1.63 6.18 11.18
CA ASN A 429 -2.80 6.90 11.69
C ASN A 429 -4.13 6.44 11.08
N PHE A 430 -4.12 5.61 10.02
CA PHE A 430 -5.34 4.98 9.50
C PHE A 430 -5.83 3.83 10.39
N PHE A 431 -4.99 3.33 11.27
CA PHE A 431 -5.34 2.28 12.21
C PHE A 431 -5.85 2.87 13.53
N SER A 432 -6.80 2.19 14.15
CA SER A 432 -7.19 2.54 15.51
C SER A 432 -6.01 2.26 16.46
N GLU A 433 -5.89 3.02 17.54
CA GLU A 433 -4.84 2.85 18.56
C GLU A 433 -4.79 1.45 19.18
N ARG A 434 -5.89 0.68 19.08
CA ARG A 434 -5.98 -0.72 19.55
C ARG A 434 -5.57 -1.74 18.50
N HIS A 435 -5.31 -1.32 17.28
CA HIS A 435 -4.96 -2.22 16.20
C HIS A 435 -3.51 -2.71 16.35
N GLU A 436 -3.28 -3.96 16.00
CA GLU A 436 -1.94 -4.59 16.10
C GLU A 436 -0.86 -3.78 15.37
N LEU A 437 -1.13 -3.34 14.13
CA LEU A 437 -0.20 -2.55 13.32
C LEU A 437 0.12 -1.19 13.94
N TYR A 438 -0.84 -0.53 14.61
CA TYR A 438 -0.57 0.72 15.32
C TYR A 438 0.33 0.47 16.54
N THR A 439 -0.02 -0.53 17.35
CA THR A 439 0.75 -0.87 18.56
C THR A 439 2.17 -1.33 18.21
N SER A 440 2.33 -2.17 17.19
CA SER A 440 3.64 -2.64 16.72
C SER A 440 4.50 -1.50 16.19
N ALA A 441 3.91 -0.58 15.41
CA ALA A 441 4.61 0.61 14.91
C ALA A 441 5.12 1.48 16.07
N GLN A 442 4.28 1.72 17.09
CA GLN A 442 4.67 2.49 18.28
C GLN A 442 5.85 1.84 19.05
N ILE A 443 5.84 0.51 19.20
CA ILE A 443 6.94 -0.22 19.84
C ILE A 443 8.21 -0.06 19.01
N MET A 444 8.14 -0.26 17.70
CA MET A 444 9.31 -0.14 16.83
C MET A 444 9.84 1.29 16.74
N ASP A 445 8.99 2.30 16.76
CA ASP A 445 9.39 3.71 16.75
C ASP A 445 10.03 4.16 18.09
N THR A 446 9.55 3.62 19.21
CA THR A 446 10.01 4.05 20.54
C THR A 446 11.18 3.24 21.07
N LYS A 447 11.27 1.96 20.69
CA LYS A 447 12.27 1.02 21.22
C LYS A 447 13.34 0.62 20.20
N LEU A 448 13.03 0.72 18.91
CA LEU A 448 13.93 0.38 17.81
C LEU A 448 14.15 1.60 16.89
N SER A 449 14.81 1.39 15.77
CA SER A 449 15.14 2.45 14.80
C SER A 449 13.99 2.83 13.86
N GLY A 450 12.74 2.51 14.20
CA GLY A 450 11.55 2.85 13.41
C GLY A 450 11.20 1.82 12.33
N ILE A 451 10.12 2.12 11.58
CA ILE A 451 9.57 1.20 10.58
C ILE A 451 9.75 1.68 9.14
N TYR A 452 10.01 2.97 8.92
CA TYR A 452 10.21 3.51 7.58
C TYR A 452 11.68 3.48 7.22
N THR A 453 11.96 3.08 5.98
CA THR A 453 13.31 3.08 5.42
C THR A 453 13.31 3.68 4.02
N PHE A 454 14.37 4.39 3.69
CA PHE A 454 14.75 4.64 2.31
C PHE A 454 16.24 4.35 2.14
N GLN A 455 16.67 4.14 0.92
CA GLN A 455 18.03 3.82 0.59
C GLN A 455 18.65 4.91 -0.28
N ILE A 456 19.97 5.06 -0.18
CA ILE A 456 20.76 5.86 -1.10
C ILE A 456 21.58 4.87 -1.91
N PHE A 457 21.30 4.77 -3.19
CA PHE A 457 22.00 3.93 -4.12
C PHE A 457 23.17 4.70 -4.69
N LEU A 458 24.37 4.17 -4.49
CA LEU A 458 25.63 4.70 -5.00
C LEU A 458 26.10 3.81 -6.13
N GLU A 459 26.22 4.37 -7.33
CA GLU A 459 26.62 3.66 -8.55
C GLU A 459 27.95 4.24 -9.05
N GLY A 460 28.96 3.39 -9.31
CA GLY A 460 30.28 3.80 -9.78
C GLY A 460 30.95 2.75 -10.64
N GLU A 461 32.23 2.97 -10.96
CA GLU A 461 33.07 2.00 -11.66
C GLU A 461 33.46 0.84 -10.71
N PRO A 462 33.86 -0.34 -11.23
CA PRO A 462 34.40 -1.43 -10.39
C PRO A 462 35.48 -0.95 -9.44
N ASP A 463 35.51 -1.51 -8.22
CA ASP A 463 36.40 -1.16 -7.11
C ASP A 463 36.26 0.28 -6.56
N SER A 464 35.32 1.09 -7.07
CA SER A 464 35.16 2.47 -6.60
C SER A 464 34.73 2.55 -5.14
N MET A 465 33.97 1.58 -4.62
CA MET A 465 33.52 1.55 -3.23
C MET A 465 34.62 1.14 -2.23
N GLN A 466 35.80 0.76 -2.72
CA GLN A 466 37.00 0.51 -1.90
C GLN A 466 37.94 1.74 -1.83
N GLN A 467 37.57 2.85 -2.47
CA GLN A 467 38.37 4.07 -2.42
C GLN A 467 38.17 4.81 -1.09
N PRO A 468 39.26 5.19 -0.37
CA PRO A 468 39.16 5.88 0.90
C PRO A 468 38.33 7.16 0.83
N ASP A 469 38.45 7.93 -0.24
CA ASP A 469 37.70 9.18 -0.43
C ASP A 469 36.21 8.94 -0.62
N VAL A 470 35.81 7.87 -1.31
CA VAL A 470 34.40 7.49 -1.49
C VAL A 470 33.80 7.09 -0.14
N LEU A 471 34.50 6.25 0.63
CA LEU A 471 34.07 5.82 1.97
C LEU A 471 33.99 6.99 2.95
N ARG A 472 34.94 7.94 2.93
CA ARG A 472 34.86 9.14 3.77
C ARG A 472 33.66 10.02 3.43
N ARG A 473 33.32 10.14 2.15
CA ARG A 473 32.11 10.86 1.70
C ARG A 473 30.85 10.11 2.11
N MET A 474 30.88 8.76 2.05
CA MET A 474 29.78 7.92 2.52
C MET A 474 29.56 8.08 4.03
N ASP A 475 30.63 8.10 4.83
CA ASP A 475 30.58 8.35 6.26
C ASP A 475 30.08 9.78 6.59
N GLN A 476 30.53 10.76 5.82
CA GLN A 476 30.03 12.14 5.94
C GLN A 476 28.55 12.26 5.56
N LEU A 477 28.11 11.53 4.52
CA LEU A 477 26.71 11.45 4.14
C LEU A 477 25.86 10.84 5.25
N ALA A 478 26.32 9.74 5.83
CA ALA A 478 25.67 9.07 6.96
C ALA A 478 25.52 10.02 8.15
N THR A 479 26.62 10.63 8.60
CA THR A 479 26.64 11.58 9.72
C THR A 479 25.74 12.79 9.48
N THR A 480 25.76 13.36 8.26
CA THR A 480 24.95 14.54 7.93
C THR A 480 23.46 14.17 7.87
N THR A 481 23.14 12.97 7.35
CA THR A 481 21.77 12.48 7.27
C THR A 481 21.20 12.12 8.64
N GLU A 482 22.02 11.53 9.54
CA GLU A 482 21.61 11.26 10.93
C GLU A 482 21.28 12.51 11.74
N ALA A 483 21.90 13.65 11.39
CA ALA A 483 21.60 14.94 12.02
C ALA A 483 20.23 15.51 11.59
N LEU A 484 19.59 14.96 10.56
CA LEU A 484 18.27 15.40 10.12
C LEU A 484 17.18 14.99 11.13
N PRO A 485 16.14 15.81 11.30
CA PRO A 485 15.03 15.47 12.19
C PRO A 485 14.37 14.15 11.80
N PHE A 486 14.01 13.34 12.80
CA PHE A 486 13.31 12.05 12.64
C PHE A 486 14.14 10.93 12.01
N VAL A 487 15.36 11.17 11.54
CA VAL A 487 16.29 10.11 11.21
C VAL A 487 16.74 9.44 12.51
N LYS A 488 16.62 8.13 12.56
CA LYS A 488 16.96 7.32 13.74
C LYS A 488 18.34 6.69 13.63
N LYS A 489 18.67 6.23 12.42
CA LYS A 489 19.93 5.55 12.15
C LYS A 489 20.24 5.56 10.66
N VAL A 490 21.52 5.67 10.34
CA VAL A 490 22.04 5.46 8.99
C VAL A 490 23.10 4.36 9.05
N THR A 491 23.05 3.43 8.12
CA THR A 491 24.01 2.32 8.04
C THR A 491 24.59 2.25 6.62
N SER A 492 25.91 2.13 6.53
CA SER A 492 26.65 2.15 5.27
C SER A 492 27.81 1.17 5.25
N LEU A 493 28.41 0.93 4.09
CA LEU A 493 29.64 0.16 3.96
C LEU A 493 30.80 0.77 4.80
N ALA A 494 30.81 2.09 4.96
CA ALA A 494 31.83 2.77 5.76
C ALA A 494 31.85 2.29 7.22
N ASP A 495 30.69 1.94 7.79
CA ASP A 495 30.59 1.45 9.17
C ASP A 495 31.22 0.05 9.32
N TYR A 496 31.03 -0.81 8.32
CA TYR A 496 31.69 -2.12 8.27
C TYR A 496 33.21 -1.97 8.13
N VAL A 497 33.68 -1.08 7.26
CA VAL A 497 35.13 -0.82 7.09
C VAL A 497 35.74 -0.29 8.38
N LYS A 498 35.11 0.65 9.06
CA LYS A 498 35.59 1.17 10.36
C LYS A 498 35.61 0.07 11.44
N ARG A 499 34.59 -0.77 11.47
CA ARG A 499 34.49 -1.90 12.41
C ARG A 499 35.63 -2.91 12.18
N VAL A 500 35.81 -3.34 10.93
CA VAL A 500 36.87 -4.27 10.55
C VAL A 500 38.25 -3.69 10.88
N ASN A 501 38.47 -2.41 10.57
CA ASN A 501 39.74 -1.74 10.91
C ASN A 501 40.00 -1.70 12.42
N ARG A 502 38.99 -1.43 13.23
CA ARG A 502 39.08 -1.47 14.69
C ARG A 502 39.51 -2.86 15.20
N GLU A 503 38.86 -3.90 14.70
CA GLU A 503 39.16 -5.27 15.13
C GLU A 503 40.57 -5.70 14.68
N LEU A 504 41.00 -5.36 13.46
CA LEU A 504 42.38 -5.62 12.99
C LEU A 504 43.45 -4.88 13.80
N ASN A 505 43.06 -3.86 14.56
CA ASN A 505 43.92 -3.08 15.44
C ASN A 505 43.65 -3.34 16.95
N ASP A 506 43.41 -4.59 17.33
CA ASP A 506 43.20 -5.06 18.70
C ASP A 506 41.98 -4.44 19.40
N GLY A 507 40.92 -4.10 18.66
CA GLY A 507 39.69 -3.51 19.20
C GLY A 507 39.86 -2.09 19.75
N ARG A 508 40.94 -1.38 19.44
CA ARG A 508 41.20 -0.03 19.92
C ARG A 508 40.20 0.97 19.37
N ALA A 509 39.59 1.77 20.23
CA ALA A 509 38.57 2.74 19.85
C ALA A 509 39.07 3.78 18.83
N GLU A 510 40.37 4.18 18.93
CA GLU A 510 40.98 5.12 17.99
C GLU A 510 41.11 4.55 16.57
N ALA A 511 41.06 3.25 16.39
CA ALA A 511 41.09 2.58 15.09
C ALA A 511 39.70 2.43 14.43
N TYR A 512 38.64 2.94 15.03
CA TYR A 512 37.32 3.04 14.41
C TYR A 512 37.28 4.17 13.40
N VAL A 513 38.11 4.05 12.36
CA VAL A 513 38.29 5.03 11.28
C VAL A 513 38.45 4.31 9.95
N ILE A 514 38.21 5.03 8.84
CA ILE A 514 38.45 4.51 7.49
C ILE A 514 39.96 4.47 7.23
N PRO A 515 40.55 3.33 6.80
CA PRO A 515 41.97 3.23 6.43
C PRO A 515 42.37 4.24 5.35
N GLU A 516 43.67 4.57 5.34
CA GLU A 516 44.19 5.59 4.43
C GLU A 516 44.35 5.09 2.98
N THR A 517 44.46 3.77 2.77
CA THR A 517 44.75 3.20 1.46
C THR A 517 43.72 2.18 1.01
N SER A 518 43.43 2.12 -0.30
CA SER A 518 42.53 1.14 -0.90
C SER A 518 42.96 -0.32 -0.68
N PRO A 519 44.26 -0.69 -0.71
CA PRO A 519 44.67 -2.05 -0.40
C PRO A 519 44.35 -2.50 1.02
N GLU A 520 44.47 -1.62 2.04
CA GLU A 520 44.08 -1.93 3.42
C GLU A 520 42.58 -2.19 3.52
N ILE A 521 41.76 -1.35 2.86
CA ILE A 521 40.30 -1.51 2.81
C ILE A 521 39.94 -2.83 2.11
N ALA A 522 40.52 -3.08 0.92
CA ALA A 522 40.26 -4.29 0.16
C ALA A 522 40.66 -5.56 0.93
N GLN A 523 41.80 -5.54 1.63
CA GLN A 523 42.23 -6.65 2.47
C GLN A 523 41.28 -6.87 3.67
N GLY A 524 40.85 -5.80 4.33
CA GLY A 524 39.88 -5.86 5.43
C GLY A 524 38.55 -6.45 4.99
N LEU A 525 38.00 -5.97 3.87
CA LEU A 525 36.74 -6.49 3.32
C LEU A 525 36.88 -7.93 2.82
N LEU A 526 38.03 -8.30 2.22
CA LEU A 526 38.32 -9.67 1.84
C LEU A 526 38.33 -10.59 3.05
N LEU A 527 39.03 -10.22 4.12
CA LEU A 527 39.09 -11.00 5.34
C LEU A 527 37.72 -11.15 6.00
N PHE A 528 36.94 -10.09 6.02
CA PHE A 528 35.56 -10.11 6.53
C PHE A 528 34.66 -11.05 5.69
N GLY A 529 34.82 -11.06 4.37
CA GLY A 529 34.03 -11.87 3.44
C GLY A 529 34.52 -13.30 3.22
N LEU A 530 35.56 -13.79 3.96
CA LEU A 530 36.05 -15.17 3.81
C LEU A 530 35.06 -16.22 4.33
N GLY A 531 34.25 -15.90 5.35
CA GLY A 531 33.20 -16.76 5.86
C GLY A 531 31.86 -16.49 5.17
N ASP A 532 30.98 -17.51 5.17
CA ASP A 532 29.65 -17.40 4.53
C ASP A 532 28.82 -16.27 5.16
N GLU A 533 28.88 -16.10 6.47
CA GLU A 533 28.17 -15.04 7.21
C GLU A 533 28.67 -13.63 6.81
N GLY A 534 30.00 -13.44 6.80
CA GLY A 534 30.59 -12.15 6.43
C GLY A 534 30.33 -11.78 4.98
N ARG A 535 30.42 -12.76 4.08
CA ARG A 535 30.09 -12.55 2.68
C ARG A 535 28.63 -12.18 2.48
N ALA A 536 27.75 -12.91 3.14
CA ALA A 536 26.33 -12.63 3.07
C ALA A 536 25.97 -11.24 3.62
N GLU A 537 26.73 -10.71 4.56
CA GLU A 537 26.55 -9.35 5.09
C GLU A 537 27.07 -8.28 4.11
N LEU A 538 28.23 -8.52 3.45
CA LEU A 538 28.72 -7.63 2.42
C LEU A 538 27.81 -7.55 1.20
N ASP A 539 27.30 -8.69 0.73
CA ASP A 539 26.41 -8.76 -0.44
C ASP A 539 25.12 -7.91 -0.25
N ARG A 540 24.78 -7.55 0.98
CA ARG A 540 23.68 -6.63 1.29
C ARG A 540 24.03 -5.17 1.09
N MET A 541 25.30 -4.80 1.24
CA MET A 541 25.74 -3.42 1.34
C MET A 541 26.48 -2.96 0.09
N VAL A 542 27.09 -3.90 -0.63
CA VAL A 542 27.97 -3.59 -1.76
C VAL A 542 27.89 -4.71 -2.80
N ALA A 543 27.93 -4.32 -4.09
CA ALA A 543 28.01 -5.26 -5.20
C ALA A 543 29.32 -6.08 -5.14
N SER A 544 29.29 -7.29 -5.72
CA SER A 544 30.42 -8.23 -5.65
C SER A 544 31.73 -7.72 -6.30
N ASP A 545 31.63 -6.76 -7.23
CA ASP A 545 32.73 -6.07 -7.88
C ASP A 545 33.05 -4.70 -7.25
N TYR A 546 32.41 -4.37 -6.13
CA TYR A 546 32.55 -3.08 -5.43
C TYR A 546 32.27 -1.85 -6.30
N SER A 547 31.44 -1.99 -7.35
CA SER A 547 31.00 -0.88 -8.18
C SER A 547 29.87 -0.08 -7.51
N ASN A 548 28.94 -0.78 -6.87
CA ASN A 548 27.72 -0.20 -6.32
C ASN A 548 27.63 -0.45 -4.82
N ALA A 549 27.07 0.51 -4.07
CA ALA A 549 26.80 0.35 -2.65
C ALA A 549 25.45 0.96 -2.26
N GLN A 550 24.89 0.49 -1.13
CA GLN A 550 23.73 1.12 -0.54
C GLN A 550 24.04 1.74 0.82
N VAL A 551 23.37 2.85 1.10
CA VAL A 551 23.28 3.45 2.43
C VAL A 551 21.83 3.37 2.87
N THR A 552 21.57 2.71 3.98
CA THR A 552 20.20 2.53 4.52
C THR A 552 19.91 3.60 5.56
N VAL A 553 18.83 4.35 5.36
CA VAL A 553 18.35 5.38 6.29
C VAL A 553 17.06 4.91 6.95
N ARG A 554 17.03 4.87 8.27
CA ARG A 554 15.86 4.51 9.06
C ARG A 554 15.22 5.72 9.69
N LEU A 555 13.90 5.79 9.61
CA LEU A 555 13.09 6.92 10.05
C LEU A 555 12.06 6.50 11.10
N ALA A 556 11.79 7.40 12.03
CA ALA A 556 10.59 7.30 12.85
C ALA A 556 9.32 7.43 12.00
N SER A 557 8.20 6.93 12.51
CA SER A 557 6.89 7.13 11.89
C SER A 557 6.54 8.62 11.83
N MET A 558 6.26 9.11 10.63
CA MET A 558 5.92 10.52 10.39
C MET A 558 4.99 10.67 9.19
N SER A 559 4.53 11.89 8.94
CA SER A 559 3.74 12.18 7.74
C SER A 559 4.56 12.01 6.46
N SER A 560 3.91 11.62 5.39
CA SER A 560 4.54 11.46 4.07
C SER A 560 5.20 12.75 3.56
N ASP A 561 4.64 13.92 3.86
CA ASP A 561 5.25 15.21 3.52
C ASP A 561 6.61 15.42 4.23
N LEU A 562 6.71 15.03 5.49
CA LEU A 562 7.98 15.06 6.21
C LEU A 562 8.98 14.05 5.65
N VAL A 563 8.53 12.83 5.31
CA VAL A 563 9.39 11.85 4.62
C VAL A 563 9.90 12.41 3.30
N PHE A 564 9.02 13.05 2.51
CA PHE A 564 9.39 13.66 1.24
C PHE A 564 10.44 14.78 1.41
N GLN A 565 10.30 15.60 2.46
CA GLN A 565 11.30 16.62 2.79
C GLN A 565 12.65 16.01 3.17
N GLN A 566 12.65 14.93 3.99
CA GLN A 566 13.89 14.24 4.36
C GLN A 566 14.55 13.60 3.13
N VAL A 567 13.79 12.92 2.29
CA VAL A 567 14.27 12.33 1.02
C VAL A 567 14.92 13.39 0.15
N ARG A 568 14.29 14.54 -0.05
CA ARG A 568 14.83 15.64 -0.87
C ARG A 568 16.10 16.23 -0.29
N GLU A 569 16.14 16.44 1.03
CA GLU A 569 17.33 17.00 1.68
C GLU A 569 18.49 16.01 1.63
N THR A 570 18.23 14.72 1.86
CA THR A 570 19.24 13.68 1.73
C THR A 570 19.74 13.57 0.27
N ASP A 571 18.86 13.64 -0.71
CA ASP A 571 19.22 13.60 -2.13
C ASP A 571 20.14 14.79 -2.50
N ARG A 572 19.80 16.00 -2.04
CA ARG A 572 20.64 17.20 -2.21
C ARG A 572 22.04 17.01 -1.59
N VAL A 573 22.11 16.54 -0.36
CA VAL A 573 23.39 16.30 0.34
C VAL A 573 24.20 15.21 -0.39
N ALA A 574 23.57 14.13 -0.80
CA ALA A 574 24.23 13.05 -1.53
C ALA A 574 24.81 13.55 -2.86
N GLN A 575 24.03 14.27 -3.66
CA GLN A 575 24.51 14.84 -4.92
C GLN A 575 25.65 15.84 -4.74
N GLU A 576 25.62 16.69 -3.69
CA GLU A 576 26.69 17.64 -3.39
C GLU A 576 27.99 16.91 -2.97
N LEU A 577 27.90 15.88 -2.13
CA LEU A 577 29.07 15.14 -1.65
C LEU A 577 29.75 14.32 -2.74
N PHE A 578 28.96 13.73 -3.65
CA PHE A 578 29.50 12.90 -4.72
C PHE A 578 29.72 13.63 -6.05
N ALA A 579 29.47 14.94 -6.10
CA ALA A 579 29.74 15.74 -7.30
C ALA A 579 31.20 15.64 -7.74
N GLY A 580 31.42 15.28 -9.01
CA GLY A 580 32.76 15.18 -9.63
C GLY A 580 33.60 13.97 -9.21
N THR A 581 33.03 13.01 -8.48
CA THR A 581 33.73 11.79 -8.04
C THR A 581 33.59 10.62 -9.02
N GLY A 582 32.73 10.73 -10.03
CA GLY A 582 32.34 9.59 -10.89
C GLY A 582 31.30 8.65 -10.26
N ILE A 583 30.86 8.94 -9.02
CA ILE A 583 29.80 8.19 -8.34
C ILE A 583 28.46 8.92 -8.55
N THR A 584 27.44 8.17 -8.98
CA THR A 584 26.06 8.66 -9.01
C THR A 584 25.36 8.24 -7.73
N ALA A 585 24.81 9.21 -7.00
CA ALA A 585 24.07 8.96 -5.78
C ALA A 585 22.57 9.21 -6.03
N THR A 586 21.73 8.21 -5.81
CA THR A 586 20.28 8.28 -6.04
C THR A 586 19.54 7.82 -4.78
N VAL A 587 18.69 8.68 -4.22
CA VAL A 587 17.81 8.24 -3.13
C VAL A 587 16.69 7.39 -3.72
N THR A 588 16.41 6.23 -3.12
CA THR A 588 15.43 5.25 -3.61
C THR A 588 14.79 4.48 -2.43
N GLY A 589 14.12 3.39 -2.71
CA GLY A 589 13.49 2.53 -1.72
C GLY A 589 12.03 2.87 -1.41
N SER A 590 11.42 2.05 -0.55
CA SER A 590 9.98 2.12 -0.25
C SER A 590 9.56 3.47 0.33
N GLY A 591 10.39 4.10 1.16
CA GLY A 591 10.10 5.43 1.73
C GLY A 591 10.04 6.53 0.67
N ARG A 592 10.92 6.49 -0.36
CA ARG A 592 10.86 7.43 -1.49
C ARG A 592 9.61 7.19 -2.33
N LEU A 593 9.32 5.93 -2.68
CA LEU A 593 8.11 5.58 -3.42
C LEU A 593 6.87 6.12 -2.69
N PHE A 594 6.75 5.80 -1.41
CA PHE A 594 5.63 6.22 -0.59
C PHE A 594 5.41 7.74 -0.56
N SER A 595 6.45 8.49 -0.23
CA SER A 595 6.36 9.95 -0.16
C SER A 595 6.10 10.60 -1.52
N THR A 596 6.62 10.04 -2.60
CA THR A 596 6.39 10.50 -3.97
C THR A 596 4.95 10.22 -4.41
N LEU A 597 4.40 9.05 -4.06
CA LEU A 597 3.01 8.70 -4.36
C LEU A 597 2.03 9.73 -3.81
N ASP A 598 2.20 10.12 -2.55
CA ASP A 598 1.35 11.12 -1.93
C ASP A 598 1.47 12.49 -2.61
N HIS A 599 2.68 12.86 -2.99
CA HIS A 599 2.90 14.09 -3.74
C HIS A 599 2.19 14.06 -5.11
N TYR A 600 2.24 12.94 -5.82
CA TYR A 600 1.51 12.73 -7.08
C TYR A 600 -0.02 12.77 -6.87
N LEU A 601 -0.53 12.14 -5.81
CA LEU A 601 -1.95 12.19 -5.47
C LEU A 601 -2.45 13.62 -5.29
N VAL A 602 -1.72 14.44 -4.54
CA VAL A 602 -2.07 15.85 -4.32
C VAL A 602 -2.00 16.64 -5.63
N ARG A 603 -0.90 16.50 -6.38
CA ARG A 603 -0.69 17.24 -7.62
C ARG A 603 -1.70 16.88 -8.71
N SER A 604 -2.09 15.64 -8.81
CA SER A 604 -3.05 15.17 -9.82
C SER A 604 -4.49 15.64 -9.57
N GLN A 605 -4.79 16.21 -8.40
CA GLN A 605 -6.12 16.72 -8.03
C GLN A 605 -6.26 18.24 -8.19
N ILE A 606 -5.18 18.94 -8.45
CA ILE A 606 -5.14 20.39 -8.68
C ILE A 606 -5.08 20.67 -10.17
#